data_fe0d955a9b950f8dbe05a7a0ce46b7dc
#
_entry.id   fe0d955a9b950f8dbe05a7a0ce46b7dc
#
_cell.length_a   1.000
_cell.length_b   1.000
_cell.length_c   1.000
_cell.angle_alpha   90.00
_cell.angle_beta   90.00
_cell.angle_gamma   90.00
#
_symmetry.space_group_name_H-M   'P 1'
#
loop_
_entity.id
_entity.type
_entity.pdbx_description
1 polymer ?
#
loop_
_entity_poly.entity_id
_entity_poly.type
_entity_poly.pdbx_seq_one_letter_code
_entity_poly.pdbx_strand_id
1 'polypeptide(L)'
;MQADRLLGPEVSDVDGNTEERNATISWFNGPPPEISVLETSDQETSIVSEWIKARRSEGVFPHEMAIFVRSKAQMERAKAAAEGSGVSFKLLDERVETITGTMSVGTMHLAKGLEFRVVVVMACDDEVIPLQERIETVTDDADLEDVYNTERQLLYVACTRARDQLLVSGVAPESEFLDDLRGPTWTHLE
;
A
#
# COMPACT_ATOMS: atom_id res chain seq x y z
N MET A 1 3.29 4.23 14.15
CA MET A 1 2.50 4.39 12.90
C MET A 1 1.63 3.15 12.69
N GLN A 2 0.46 3.25 12.03
CA GLN A 2 -0.36 2.05 11.80
C GLN A 2 0.29 1.05 10.85
N ALA A 3 1.06 1.51 9.87
CA ALA A 3 1.82 0.63 8.98
C ALA A 3 2.90 -0.21 9.71
N ASP A 4 3.41 0.23 10.85
CA ASP A 4 4.36 -0.56 11.64
C ASP A 4 3.76 -1.85 12.21
N ARG A 5 2.44 -1.96 12.23
CA ARG A 5 1.72 -3.15 12.71
C ARG A 5 1.72 -4.30 11.72
N LEU A 6 1.97 -4.01 10.44
CA LEU A 6 2.16 -5.04 9.41
C LEU A 6 3.40 -5.90 9.66
N LEU A 7 4.36 -5.36 10.40
CA LEU A 7 5.57 -6.07 10.79
C LEU A 7 5.46 -6.42 12.27
N GLY A 8 5.57 -7.70 12.61
CA GLY A 8 5.54 -8.19 13.99
C GLY A 8 6.55 -7.50 14.91
N PRO A 9 6.46 -7.68 16.25
CA PRO A 9 7.31 -7.03 17.24
C PRO A 9 8.78 -7.46 17.16
N GLU A 10 9.07 -8.56 16.50
CA GLU A 10 10.42 -9.13 16.38
C GLU A 10 10.75 -9.34 14.89
N VAL A 11 11.97 -9.00 14.51
CA VAL A 11 12.54 -9.35 13.21
C VAL A 11 13.77 -10.17 13.47
N SER A 12 13.78 -11.41 12.98
CA SER A 12 14.99 -12.26 12.99
C SER A 12 15.82 -11.95 11.77
N ASP A 13 17.13 -11.73 11.98
CA ASP A 13 18.06 -11.64 10.87
C ASP A 13 18.46 -13.04 10.38
N VAL A 14 19.21 -13.10 9.26
CA VAL A 14 19.67 -14.34 8.61
C VAL A 14 20.57 -15.17 9.52
N ASP A 15 21.16 -14.57 10.58
CA ASP A 15 22.04 -15.21 11.55
C ASP A 15 21.30 -15.64 12.84
N GLY A 16 19.96 -15.51 12.88
CA GLY A 16 19.11 -15.96 13.99
C GLY A 16 19.12 -15.03 15.20
N ASN A 17 19.65 -13.81 15.09
CA ASN A 17 19.55 -12.82 16.14
C ASN A 17 18.19 -12.15 16.09
N THR A 18 17.43 -12.22 17.17
CA THR A 18 16.15 -11.53 17.32
C THR A 18 16.43 -10.11 17.84
N GLU A 19 16.19 -9.10 17.02
CA GLU A 19 16.17 -7.71 17.48
C GLU A 19 14.74 -7.34 17.91
N GLU A 20 14.58 -6.99 19.20
CA GLU A 20 13.37 -6.31 19.64
C GLU A 20 13.30 -4.96 18.92
N ARG A 21 12.26 -4.77 18.11
CA ARG A 21 11.93 -3.45 17.56
C ARG A 21 11.41 -2.54 18.67
N ASN A 22 12.32 -2.13 19.56
CA ASN A 22 12.02 -1.06 20.49
C ASN A 22 11.88 0.24 19.70
N ALA A 23 10.62 0.53 19.33
CA ALA A 23 10.14 1.83 18.89
C ALA A 23 11.07 2.54 17.89
N THR A 24 11.08 2.11 16.63
CA THR A 24 11.41 3.05 15.57
C THR A 24 10.33 4.13 15.63
N ILE A 25 10.63 5.24 16.31
CA ILE A 25 9.76 6.41 16.36
C ILE A 25 9.74 6.96 14.94
N SER A 26 8.79 6.49 14.15
CA SER A 26 8.49 7.11 12.88
C SER A 26 7.87 8.48 13.19
N TRP A 27 8.56 9.54 12.83
CA TRP A 27 8.09 10.92 12.94
C TRP A 27 6.97 11.25 11.94
N PHE A 28 6.14 10.26 11.61
CA PHE A 28 4.98 10.48 10.77
C PHE A 28 3.89 11.14 11.60
N ASN A 29 3.69 12.42 11.39
CA ASN A 29 2.64 13.23 12.01
C ASN A 29 1.39 13.34 11.12
N GLY A 30 1.23 12.49 10.11
CA GLY A 30 0.07 12.46 9.24
C GLY A 30 -1.17 11.88 9.91
N PRO A 31 -2.37 12.13 9.37
CA PRO A 31 -3.60 11.51 9.83
C PRO A 31 -3.54 9.98 9.66
N PRO A 32 -4.38 9.22 10.37
CA PRO A 32 -4.53 7.79 10.14
C PRO A 32 -4.79 7.49 8.65
N PRO A 33 -4.32 6.35 8.11
CA PRO A 33 -4.63 5.98 6.74
C PRO A 33 -6.15 5.88 6.53
N GLU A 34 -6.61 6.37 5.40
CA GLU A 34 -7.97 6.11 4.92
C GLU A 34 -8.02 4.70 4.35
N ILE A 35 -8.98 3.87 4.79
CA ILE A 35 -9.16 2.50 4.27
C ILE A 35 -10.54 2.41 3.66
N SER A 36 -10.61 2.03 2.37
CA SER A 36 -11.85 1.92 1.62
C SER A 36 -11.98 0.53 1.00
N VAL A 37 -13.03 -0.19 1.37
CA VAL A 37 -13.36 -1.50 0.79
C VAL A 37 -14.64 -1.35 0.00
N LEU A 38 -14.61 -1.72 -1.26
CA LEU A 38 -15.67 -1.51 -2.24
C LEU A 38 -16.22 -2.85 -2.73
N GLU A 39 -17.35 -2.82 -3.41
CA GLU A 39 -17.96 -4.04 -3.94
C GLU A 39 -17.41 -4.42 -5.32
N THR A 40 -16.90 -3.44 -6.08
CA THR A 40 -16.40 -3.65 -7.44
C THR A 40 -15.15 -2.83 -7.73
N SER A 41 -14.36 -3.29 -8.70
CA SER A 41 -13.17 -2.57 -9.18
C SER A 41 -13.49 -1.21 -9.81
N ASP A 42 -14.68 -1.06 -10.42
CA ASP A 42 -15.12 0.21 -10.98
C ASP A 42 -15.43 1.22 -9.88
N GLN A 43 -16.05 0.78 -8.79
CA GLN A 43 -16.27 1.63 -7.62
C GLN A 43 -14.96 2.05 -6.99
N GLU A 44 -13.99 1.13 -6.83
CA GLU A 44 -12.69 1.46 -6.31
C GLU A 44 -11.96 2.47 -7.20
N THR A 45 -11.92 2.22 -8.51
CA THR A 45 -11.33 3.13 -9.49
C THR A 45 -11.93 4.54 -9.38
N SER A 46 -13.25 4.63 -9.24
CA SER A 46 -13.95 5.91 -9.07
C SER A 46 -13.56 6.63 -7.77
N ILE A 47 -13.58 5.93 -6.65
CA ILE A 47 -13.23 6.50 -5.34
C ILE A 47 -11.77 6.97 -5.33
N VAL A 48 -10.84 6.17 -5.83
CA VAL A 48 -9.43 6.54 -5.93
C VAL A 48 -9.23 7.76 -6.83
N SER A 49 -9.94 7.82 -7.97
CA SER A 49 -9.89 8.97 -8.87
C SER A 49 -10.34 10.25 -8.19
N GLU A 50 -11.48 10.21 -7.50
CA GLU A 50 -12.01 11.38 -6.78
C GLU A 50 -11.10 11.80 -5.61
N TRP A 51 -10.54 10.83 -4.89
CA TRP A 51 -9.61 11.11 -3.81
C TRP A 51 -8.35 11.82 -4.30
N ILE A 52 -7.77 11.38 -5.44
CA ILE A 52 -6.62 12.05 -6.07
C ILE A 52 -6.98 13.46 -6.54
N LYS A 53 -8.16 13.66 -7.16
CA LYS A 53 -8.66 15.00 -7.55
C LYS A 53 -8.75 15.94 -6.35
N ALA A 54 -9.26 15.45 -5.22
CA ALA A 54 -9.35 16.24 -3.98
C ALA A 54 -7.95 16.67 -3.51
N ARG A 55 -6.97 15.75 -3.45
CA ARG A 55 -5.58 16.08 -3.07
C ARG A 55 -4.97 17.09 -4.05
N ARG A 56 -5.25 16.95 -5.34
CA ARG A 56 -4.80 17.93 -6.35
C ARG A 56 -5.39 19.32 -6.11
N SER A 57 -6.66 19.40 -5.74
CA SER A 57 -7.36 20.65 -5.42
C SER A 57 -6.84 21.31 -4.15
N GLU A 58 -6.32 20.52 -3.20
CA GLU A 58 -5.66 20.98 -1.97
C GLU A 58 -4.22 21.50 -2.23
N GLY A 59 -3.76 21.48 -3.47
CA GLY A 59 -2.46 22.03 -3.86
C GLY A 59 -1.31 21.02 -3.85
N VAL A 60 -1.59 19.72 -3.73
CA VAL A 60 -0.55 18.69 -3.89
C VAL A 60 -0.16 18.61 -5.37
N PHE A 61 1.12 18.64 -5.67
CA PHE A 61 1.60 18.56 -7.05
C PHE A 61 1.58 17.09 -7.54
N PRO A 62 1.37 16.85 -8.86
CA PRO A 62 1.34 15.49 -9.40
C PRO A 62 2.56 14.64 -9.04
N HIS A 63 3.77 15.18 -9.09
CA HIS A 63 5.00 14.46 -8.76
C HIS A 63 5.17 14.14 -7.26
N GLU A 64 4.28 14.67 -6.42
CA GLU A 64 4.20 14.37 -4.99
C GLU A 64 3.16 13.27 -4.69
N MET A 65 2.58 12.66 -5.73
CA MET A 65 1.54 11.64 -5.63
C MET A 65 2.01 10.32 -6.24
N ALA A 66 1.58 9.20 -5.66
CA ALA A 66 1.80 7.89 -6.25
C ALA A 66 0.61 6.95 -6.06
N ILE A 67 0.47 6.00 -7.00
CA ILE A 67 -0.40 4.83 -6.88
C ILE A 67 0.47 3.59 -6.94
N PHE A 68 0.30 2.69 -5.98
CA PHE A 68 0.97 1.40 -5.96
C PHE A 68 -0.04 0.25 -5.94
N VAL A 69 0.27 -0.80 -6.70
CA VAL A 69 -0.47 -2.07 -6.73
C VAL A 69 0.49 -3.24 -6.50
N ARG A 70 -0.04 -4.39 -6.08
CA ARG A 70 0.79 -5.56 -5.75
C ARG A 70 1.56 -6.10 -6.94
N SER A 71 0.93 -6.22 -8.10
CA SER A 71 1.51 -6.86 -9.28
C SER A 71 1.13 -6.17 -10.58
N LYS A 72 1.78 -6.59 -11.67
CA LYS A 72 1.45 -6.10 -13.02
C LYS A 72 0.02 -6.43 -13.45
N ALA A 73 -0.57 -7.49 -12.91
CA ALA A 73 -1.96 -7.85 -13.19
C ALA A 73 -2.96 -6.75 -12.78
N GLN A 74 -2.63 -5.95 -11.76
CA GLN A 74 -3.48 -4.87 -11.26
C GLN A 74 -3.17 -3.49 -11.90
N MET A 75 -2.18 -3.41 -12.79
CA MET A 75 -1.74 -2.14 -13.37
C MET A 75 -2.82 -1.43 -14.19
N GLU A 76 -3.67 -2.17 -14.91
CA GLU A 76 -4.76 -1.57 -15.69
C GLU A 76 -5.79 -0.88 -14.77
N ARG A 77 -6.07 -1.47 -13.62
CA ARG A 77 -6.93 -0.88 -12.59
C ARG A 77 -6.34 0.42 -12.02
N ALA A 78 -5.03 0.42 -11.73
CA ALA A 78 -4.32 1.63 -11.29
C ALA A 78 -4.27 2.73 -12.36
N LYS A 79 -4.07 2.36 -13.64
CA LYS A 79 -4.12 3.30 -14.76
C LYS A 79 -5.50 3.93 -14.91
N ALA A 80 -6.56 3.11 -14.85
CA ALA A 80 -7.93 3.61 -14.95
C ALA A 80 -8.24 4.64 -13.85
N ALA A 81 -7.77 4.41 -12.62
CA ALA A 81 -7.91 5.36 -11.52
C ALA A 81 -7.10 6.65 -11.77
N ALA A 82 -5.88 6.54 -12.27
CA ALA A 82 -5.05 7.68 -12.63
C ALA A 82 -5.69 8.51 -13.75
N GLU A 83 -6.15 7.87 -14.82
CA GLU A 83 -6.85 8.52 -15.94
C GLU A 83 -8.13 9.21 -15.49
N GLY A 84 -8.95 8.52 -14.68
CA GLY A 84 -10.18 9.07 -14.11
C GLY A 84 -9.94 10.31 -13.25
N SER A 85 -8.78 10.42 -12.61
CA SER A 85 -8.39 11.60 -11.84
C SER A 85 -8.08 12.84 -12.70
N GLY A 86 -7.79 12.66 -13.98
CA GLY A 86 -7.34 13.74 -14.87
C GLY A 86 -5.93 14.27 -14.56
N VAL A 87 -5.21 13.63 -13.65
CA VAL A 87 -3.81 13.98 -13.32
C VAL A 87 -2.86 13.24 -14.27
N SER A 88 -1.95 13.99 -14.91
CA SER A 88 -0.92 13.37 -15.74
C SER A 88 -0.07 12.39 -14.92
N PHE A 89 0.19 11.22 -15.45
CA PHE A 89 0.95 10.18 -14.74
C PHE A 89 2.01 9.52 -15.61
N LYS A 90 2.99 8.89 -14.96
CA LYS A 90 4.02 8.05 -15.54
C LYS A 90 4.00 6.68 -14.86
N LEU A 91 4.13 5.63 -15.68
CA LEU A 91 4.38 4.29 -15.15
C LEU A 91 5.84 4.19 -14.72
N LEU A 92 6.05 3.72 -13.48
CA LEU A 92 7.38 3.42 -12.99
C LEU A 92 7.91 2.15 -13.66
N ASP A 93 9.17 2.17 -14.03
CA ASP A 93 9.95 1.05 -14.52
C ASP A 93 11.12 0.75 -13.57
N GLU A 94 12.00 -0.17 -13.94
CA GLU A 94 13.16 -0.57 -13.13
C GLU A 94 14.16 0.56 -12.84
N ARG A 95 14.10 1.67 -13.57
CA ARG A 95 14.95 2.85 -13.32
C ARG A 95 14.40 3.73 -12.21
N VAL A 96 13.13 3.50 -11.84
CA VAL A 96 12.44 4.19 -10.75
C VAL A 96 12.57 5.73 -10.85
N GLU A 97 12.48 6.26 -12.07
CA GLU A 97 12.59 7.70 -12.32
C GLU A 97 11.24 8.39 -12.14
N THR A 98 11.17 9.35 -11.23
CA THR A 98 10.04 10.26 -11.09
C THR A 98 10.20 11.47 -12.02
N ILE A 99 9.09 11.95 -12.59
CA ILE A 99 9.10 13.11 -13.50
C ILE A 99 8.27 14.24 -12.89
N THR A 100 8.86 15.42 -12.82
CA THR A 100 8.16 16.64 -12.37
C THR A 100 6.90 16.87 -13.20
N GLY A 101 5.78 17.10 -12.51
CA GLY A 101 4.48 17.35 -13.15
C GLY A 101 3.67 16.08 -13.46
N THR A 102 4.18 14.88 -13.15
CA THR A 102 3.46 13.64 -13.34
C THR A 102 3.39 12.83 -12.04
N MET A 103 2.25 12.20 -11.79
CA MET A 103 2.05 11.23 -10.71
C MET A 103 2.73 9.90 -11.07
N SER A 104 3.31 9.24 -10.09
CA SER A 104 3.94 7.94 -10.28
C SER A 104 2.93 6.81 -10.11
N VAL A 105 2.90 5.85 -11.04
CA VAL A 105 2.07 4.65 -10.94
C VAL A 105 2.95 3.42 -11.12
N GLY A 106 2.91 2.48 -10.19
CA GLY A 106 3.79 1.31 -10.25
C GLY A 106 3.40 0.17 -9.33
N THR A 107 4.20 -0.88 -9.35
CA THR A 107 4.06 -1.97 -8.40
C THR A 107 4.74 -1.65 -7.06
N MET A 108 4.28 -2.28 -5.98
CA MET A 108 4.85 -2.10 -4.64
C MET A 108 6.36 -2.39 -4.57
N HIS A 109 6.87 -3.28 -5.44
CA HIS A 109 8.31 -3.57 -5.53
C HIS A 109 9.15 -2.35 -5.93
N LEU A 110 8.57 -1.45 -6.73
CA LEU A 110 9.22 -0.22 -7.18
C LEU A 110 9.12 0.93 -6.17
N ALA A 111 8.39 0.74 -5.07
CA ALA A 111 8.19 1.78 -4.06
C ALA A 111 9.44 2.04 -3.21
N LYS A 112 10.37 1.06 -3.14
CA LYS A 112 11.55 1.15 -2.28
C LYS A 112 12.42 2.36 -2.64
N GLY A 113 12.75 3.17 -1.63
CA GLY A 113 13.60 4.37 -1.79
C GLY A 113 12.89 5.61 -2.31
N LEU A 114 11.61 5.51 -2.68
CA LEU A 114 10.79 6.65 -3.05
C LEU A 114 10.10 7.26 -1.82
N GLU A 115 9.63 8.51 -1.97
CA GLU A 115 8.83 9.21 -0.96
C GLU A 115 7.87 10.18 -1.65
N PHE A 116 6.62 10.21 -1.21
CA PHE A 116 5.58 11.08 -1.76
C PHE A 116 4.80 11.72 -0.62
N ARG A 117 4.18 12.87 -0.87
CA ARG A 117 3.25 13.45 0.09
C ARG A 117 1.99 12.61 0.23
N VAL A 118 1.52 12.11 -0.90
CA VAL A 118 0.25 11.41 -1.02
C VAL A 118 0.47 10.08 -1.73
N VAL A 119 0.03 8.99 -1.12
CA VAL A 119 0.10 7.65 -1.71
C VAL A 119 -1.25 6.99 -1.68
N VAL A 120 -1.57 6.31 -2.77
CA VAL A 120 -2.64 5.33 -2.85
C VAL A 120 -2.01 3.95 -2.97
N VAL A 121 -2.44 3.03 -2.13
CA VAL A 121 -2.17 1.59 -2.29
C VAL A 121 -3.50 0.94 -2.59
N MET A 122 -3.70 0.45 -3.82
CA MET A 122 -4.99 -0.06 -4.26
C MET A 122 -4.93 -1.52 -4.71
N ALA A 123 -6.10 -2.10 -4.95
CA ALA A 123 -6.28 -3.52 -5.23
C ALA A 123 -5.76 -4.41 -4.08
N CYS A 124 -6.04 -3.99 -2.84
CA CYS A 124 -5.78 -4.78 -1.65
C CYS A 124 -6.92 -5.77 -1.39
N ASP A 125 -7.22 -6.56 -2.42
CA ASP A 125 -8.24 -7.61 -2.38
C ASP A 125 -7.64 -8.90 -1.80
N ASP A 126 -8.48 -9.80 -1.33
CA ASP A 126 -8.12 -11.20 -1.08
C ASP A 126 -7.55 -11.84 -2.36
N GLU A 127 -6.68 -12.82 -2.24
CA GLU A 127 -5.95 -13.47 -3.35
C GLU A 127 -4.99 -12.55 -4.14
N VAL A 128 -5.09 -11.23 -4.00
CA VAL A 128 -4.15 -10.25 -4.57
C VAL A 128 -3.05 -9.91 -3.56
N ILE A 129 -3.41 -9.74 -2.29
CA ILE A 129 -2.48 -9.53 -1.18
C ILE A 129 -2.97 -10.36 0.03
N PRO A 130 -2.25 -11.40 0.43
CA PRO A 130 -1.04 -11.97 -0.18
C PRO A 130 -1.30 -12.54 -1.57
N LEU A 131 -0.27 -12.55 -2.43
CA LEU A 131 -0.42 -13.03 -3.81
C LEU A 131 -0.67 -14.55 -3.82
N GLN A 132 -1.87 -14.96 -4.23
CA GLN A 132 -2.33 -16.35 -4.18
C GLN A 132 -1.40 -17.31 -4.94
N GLU A 133 -0.89 -16.91 -6.11
CA GLU A 133 0.06 -17.73 -6.88
C GLU A 133 1.31 -18.14 -6.06
N ARG A 134 1.75 -17.28 -5.14
CA ARG A 134 2.89 -17.59 -4.26
C ARG A 134 2.50 -18.59 -3.17
N ILE A 135 1.31 -18.47 -2.63
CA ILE A 135 0.79 -19.38 -1.59
C ILE A 135 0.63 -20.77 -2.17
N GLU A 136 0.05 -20.91 -3.37
CA GLU A 136 -0.18 -22.19 -4.04
C GLU A 136 1.12 -22.97 -4.36
N THR A 137 2.25 -22.30 -4.43
CA THR A 137 3.56 -22.94 -4.70
C THR A 137 4.25 -23.46 -3.44
N VAL A 138 3.73 -23.15 -2.27
CA VAL A 138 4.31 -23.51 -0.98
C VAL A 138 4.03 -24.97 -0.65
N THR A 139 5.03 -25.67 -0.11
CA THR A 139 4.94 -27.11 0.20
C THR A 139 4.99 -27.41 1.71
N ASP A 140 5.42 -26.43 2.52
CA ASP A 140 5.46 -26.58 3.98
C ASP A 140 5.08 -25.27 4.71
N ASP A 141 4.82 -25.40 6.01
CA ASP A 141 4.33 -24.28 6.84
C ASP A 141 5.37 -23.18 7.04
N ALA A 142 6.66 -23.48 7.03
CA ALA A 142 7.72 -22.49 7.19
C ALA A 142 7.84 -21.60 5.95
N ASP A 143 7.79 -22.21 4.77
CA ASP A 143 7.79 -21.47 3.50
C ASP A 143 6.52 -20.60 3.37
N LEU A 144 5.38 -21.06 3.91
CA LEU A 144 4.15 -20.28 3.94
C LEU A 144 4.30 -19.01 4.78
N GLU A 145 4.87 -19.13 5.96
CA GLU A 145 5.13 -17.98 6.83
C GLU A 145 6.06 -16.96 6.17
N ASP A 146 7.10 -17.41 5.48
CA ASP A 146 8.02 -16.55 4.73
C ASP A 146 7.31 -15.81 3.58
N VAL A 147 6.38 -16.46 2.88
CA VAL A 147 5.55 -15.79 1.86
C VAL A 147 4.71 -14.69 2.50
N TYR A 148 3.99 -14.98 3.57
CA TYR A 148 3.16 -14.01 4.28
C TYR A 148 3.98 -12.80 4.79
N ASN A 149 5.13 -13.06 5.39
CA ASN A 149 6.03 -12.02 5.88
C ASN A 149 6.53 -11.12 4.74
N THR A 150 6.89 -11.71 3.60
CA THR A 150 7.32 -10.96 2.41
C THR A 150 6.19 -10.08 1.86
N GLU A 151 4.96 -10.60 1.78
CA GLU A 151 3.80 -9.88 1.29
C GLU A 151 3.42 -8.71 2.23
N ARG A 152 3.43 -8.94 3.54
CA ARG A 152 3.25 -7.88 4.55
C ARG A 152 4.31 -6.80 4.43
N GLN A 153 5.57 -7.18 4.23
CA GLN A 153 6.66 -6.23 4.08
C GLN A 153 6.51 -5.37 2.81
N LEU A 154 6.06 -5.96 1.70
CA LEU A 154 5.79 -5.20 0.47
C LEU A 154 4.69 -4.16 0.68
N LEU A 155 3.58 -4.55 1.30
CA LEU A 155 2.48 -3.64 1.64
C LEU A 155 2.97 -2.54 2.60
N TYR A 156 3.71 -2.91 3.64
CA TYR A 156 4.31 -1.96 4.58
C TYR A 156 5.20 -0.94 3.87
N VAL A 157 6.11 -1.40 3.01
CA VAL A 157 7.01 -0.50 2.27
C VAL A 157 6.22 0.47 1.41
N ALA A 158 5.19 0.02 0.68
CA ALA A 158 4.35 0.88 -0.13
C ALA A 158 3.60 1.93 0.72
N CYS A 159 2.99 1.51 1.83
CA CYS A 159 2.27 2.40 2.75
C CYS A 159 3.19 3.46 3.38
N THR A 160 4.42 3.08 3.74
CA THR A 160 5.40 4.00 4.35
C THR A 160 6.00 5.00 3.37
N ARG A 161 5.70 4.92 2.09
CA ARG A 161 6.09 5.94 1.11
C ARG A 161 5.27 7.21 1.23
N ALA A 162 4.13 7.15 1.90
CA ALA A 162 3.29 8.32 2.19
C ALA A 162 3.88 9.13 3.33
N ARG A 163 4.15 10.42 3.08
CA ARG A 163 4.58 11.35 4.12
C ARG A 163 3.40 12.01 4.82
N ASP A 164 2.42 12.47 4.07
CA ASP A 164 1.33 13.29 4.58
C ASP A 164 -0.01 12.52 4.64
N GLN A 165 -0.39 11.81 3.56
CA GLN A 165 -1.69 11.15 3.45
C GLN A 165 -1.59 9.81 2.71
N LEU A 166 -2.30 8.81 3.22
CA LEU A 166 -2.36 7.47 2.67
C LEU A 166 -3.81 7.01 2.51
N LEU A 167 -4.15 6.58 1.31
CA LEU A 167 -5.36 5.81 1.03
C LEU A 167 -4.96 4.36 0.72
N VAL A 168 -5.62 3.42 1.40
CA VAL A 168 -5.53 1.99 1.07
C VAL A 168 -6.91 1.54 0.62
N SER A 169 -7.00 0.94 -0.55
CA SER A 169 -8.28 0.50 -1.10
C SER A 169 -8.24 -0.93 -1.65
N GLY A 170 -9.37 -1.58 -1.65
CA GLY A 170 -9.56 -2.92 -2.18
C GLY A 170 -11.02 -3.22 -2.48
N VAL A 171 -11.26 -4.35 -3.11
CA VAL A 171 -12.60 -4.91 -3.35
C VAL A 171 -12.85 -6.07 -2.41
N ALA A 172 -14.08 -6.19 -1.93
CA ALA A 172 -14.48 -7.29 -1.06
C ALA A 172 -14.53 -8.63 -1.83
N PRO A 173 -14.03 -9.72 -1.24
CA PRO A 173 -13.39 -9.79 0.07
C PRO A 173 -12.02 -9.10 0.06
N GLU A 174 -11.76 -8.36 1.11
CA GLU A 174 -10.52 -7.60 1.26
C GLU A 174 -9.37 -8.45 1.79
N SER A 175 -8.14 -8.00 1.56
CA SER A 175 -6.96 -8.59 2.16
C SER A 175 -7.02 -8.60 3.68
N GLU A 176 -6.71 -9.72 4.30
CA GLU A 176 -6.59 -9.85 5.76
C GLU A 176 -5.59 -8.85 6.38
N PHE A 177 -4.59 -8.39 5.61
CA PHE A 177 -3.59 -7.43 6.08
C PHE A 177 -4.17 -6.04 6.33
N LEU A 178 -5.37 -5.73 5.83
CA LEU A 178 -6.03 -4.46 6.11
C LEU A 178 -6.49 -4.35 7.57
N ASP A 179 -6.73 -5.45 8.24
CA ASP A 179 -7.07 -5.44 9.67
C ASP A 179 -5.90 -4.92 10.52
N ASP A 180 -4.65 -5.25 10.13
CA ASP A 180 -3.45 -4.73 10.79
C ASP A 180 -3.36 -3.20 10.68
N LEU A 181 -3.85 -2.62 9.57
CA LEU A 181 -3.86 -1.17 9.34
C LEU A 181 -4.97 -0.43 10.11
N ARG A 182 -6.10 -1.09 10.38
CA ARG A 182 -7.25 -0.49 11.10
C ARG A 182 -6.97 -0.22 12.58
N GLY A 183 -6.05 -0.97 13.17
CA GLY A 183 -5.77 -0.88 14.62
C GLY A 183 -6.82 -1.59 15.48
N PRO A 184 -6.62 -1.67 16.80
CA PRO A 184 -7.59 -2.29 17.68
C PRO A 184 -8.89 -1.48 17.62
N THR A 185 -10.00 -2.14 17.30
CA THR A 185 -11.33 -1.60 17.52
C THR A 185 -11.48 -1.43 19.03
N TRP A 186 -11.47 -0.17 19.48
CA TRP A 186 -11.93 0.12 20.82
C TRP A 186 -13.44 -0.12 20.82
N THR A 187 -13.85 -1.33 21.16
CA THR A 187 -15.21 -1.57 21.61
C THR A 187 -15.40 -0.67 22.84
N HIS A 188 -16.17 0.41 22.67
CA HIS A 188 -16.71 1.14 23.79
C HIS A 188 -17.52 0.14 24.61
N LEU A 189 -16.93 -0.33 25.72
CA LEU A 189 -17.70 -0.95 26.79
C LEU A 189 -18.47 0.22 27.43
N GLU A 190 -19.76 0.31 27.09
CA GLU A 190 -20.73 1.05 27.90
C GLU A 190 -20.92 0.34 29.23
#